data_9f9fff0da9cd82a7ff8de0c5413dc39f
#
_entry.id   9f9fff0da9cd82a7ff8de0c5413dc39f
#
_cell.length_a   1.000
_cell.length_b   1.000
_cell.length_c   1.000
_cell.angle_alpha   90.00
_cell.angle_beta   90.00
_cell.angle_gamma   90.00
#
_symmetry.space_group_name_H-M   'P 1'
#
loop_
_entity.id
_entity.type
_entity.pdbx_description
1 polymer ?
#
loop_
_entity_poly.entity_id
_entity_poly.type
_entity_poly.pdbx_seq_one_letter_code
_entity_poly.pdbx_strand_id
1 'polypeptide(L)'
;MLCNDSFYDFIYQVLTAGRDTSNLNNLTSERFVEWQQFWDRMKDTPFFGHGRDKQETIILTSLLEFGFIGGTMILIIAIYPLVWGLKRKAMIEPLYIIFIAIALTYIQNGITEQLAPFGPGVKCYVLWFMMGTLVSIVQHNLYRREVNETGVC
;
A
#
# COMPACT_ATOMS: atom_id res chain seq x y z
N MET A 1 18.05 1.62 -40.25
CA MET A 1 18.23 0.65 -39.15
C MET A 1 18.94 1.27 -37.94
N LEU A 2 19.18 2.58 -37.92
CA LEU A 2 19.96 3.29 -36.89
C LEU A 2 19.10 4.02 -35.81
N CYS A 3 17.75 3.90 -35.86
CA CYS A 3 16.87 4.62 -34.93
C CYS A 3 16.47 3.78 -33.70
N ASN A 4 16.82 2.48 -33.70
CA ASN A 4 16.35 1.55 -32.66
C ASN A 4 17.29 1.53 -31.45
N ASP A 5 18.58 1.64 -31.66
CA ASP A 5 19.57 1.53 -30.58
C ASP A 5 19.53 2.73 -29.64
N SER A 6 19.36 3.93 -30.20
CA SER A 6 19.23 5.17 -29.42
C SER A 6 17.96 5.22 -28.53
N PHE A 7 16.88 4.57 -28.99
CA PHE A 7 15.64 4.47 -28.20
C PHE A 7 15.78 3.45 -27.07
N TYR A 8 16.43 2.31 -27.32
CA TYR A 8 16.73 1.33 -26.28
C TYR A 8 17.68 1.89 -25.23
N ASP A 9 18.71 2.62 -25.63
CA ASP A 9 19.65 3.28 -24.71
C ASP A 9 18.94 4.34 -23.87
N PHE A 10 18.04 5.12 -24.46
CA PHE A 10 17.22 6.09 -23.72
C PHE A 10 16.31 5.40 -22.69
N ILE A 11 15.57 4.36 -23.10
CA ILE A 11 14.70 3.60 -22.19
C ILE A 11 15.53 2.95 -21.07
N TYR A 12 16.68 2.37 -21.42
CA TYR A 12 17.58 1.77 -20.44
C TYR A 12 18.10 2.80 -19.44
N GLN A 13 18.53 3.98 -19.88
CA GLN A 13 18.96 5.08 -19.00
C GLN A 13 17.83 5.58 -18.12
N VAL A 14 16.60 5.68 -18.64
CA VAL A 14 15.42 6.07 -17.86
C VAL A 14 15.08 5.01 -16.81
N LEU A 15 15.07 3.72 -17.18
CA LEU A 15 14.74 2.62 -16.27
C LEU A 15 15.79 2.43 -15.18
N THR A 16 17.07 2.60 -15.53
CA THR A 16 18.17 2.48 -14.56
C THR A 16 18.47 3.79 -13.84
N ALA A 17 17.83 4.90 -14.25
CA ALA A 17 18.13 6.25 -13.78
C ALA A 17 19.64 6.60 -13.85
N GLY A 18 20.34 6.04 -14.88
CA GLY A 18 21.79 6.21 -15.07
C GLY A 18 22.66 5.48 -14.03
N ARG A 19 22.07 4.55 -13.26
CA ARG A 19 22.81 3.80 -12.24
C ARG A 19 23.65 2.68 -12.86
N ASP A 20 24.77 2.38 -12.24
CA ASP A 20 25.62 1.25 -12.63
C ASP A 20 24.88 -0.07 -12.36
N THR A 21 24.59 -0.80 -13.44
CA THR A 21 23.87 -2.08 -13.41
C THR A 21 24.74 -3.26 -13.00
N SER A 22 26.05 -3.05 -12.86
CA SER A 22 26.98 -4.10 -12.44
C SER A 22 26.81 -4.50 -10.98
N ASN A 23 26.18 -3.63 -10.16
CA ASN A 23 25.95 -3.87 -8.75
C ASN A 23 24.43 -3.85 -8.44
N LEU A 24 23.91 -4.99 -7.99
CA LEU A 24 22.51 -5.17 -7.60
C LEU A 24 22.04 -4.14 -6.54
N ASN A 25 22.92 -3.73 -5.64
CA ASN A 25 22.60 -2.71 -4.63
C ASN A 25 22.33 -1.35 -5.27
N ASN A 26 23.09 -0.95 -6.30
CA ASN A 26 22.86 0.30 -7.00
C ASN A 26 21.54 0.30 -7.77
N LEU A 27 21.18 -0.84 -8.37
CA LEU A 27 19.89 -1.04 -9.06
C LEU A 27 18.71 -0.98 -8.11
N THR A 28 18.83 -1.61 -6.95
CA THR A 28 17.74 -1.70 -5.96
C THR A 28 17.70 -0.51 -5.01
N SER A 29 18.50 0.55 -5.24
CA SER A 29 18.59 1.72 -4.33
C SER A 29 18.93 1.32 -2.90
N GLU A 30 19.88 0.40 -2.72
CA GLU A 30 20.32 -0.13 -1.42
C GLU A 30 19.26 -0.94 -0.65
N ARG A 31 18.09 -1.19 -1.21
CA ARG A 31 16.99 -1.94 -0.56
C ARG A 31 17.40 -3.35 -0.16
N PHE A 32 18.31 -3.96 -0.91
CA PHE A 32 18.83 -5.29 -0.56
C PHE A 32 19.61 -5.26 0.77
N VAL A 33 20.38 -4.21 1.00
CA VAL A 33 21.12 -4.00 2.26
C VAL A 33 20.14 -3.77 3.40
N GLU A 34 19.08 -3.00 3.19
CA GLU A 34 18.03 -2.80 4.20
C GLU A 34 17.34 -4.10 4.61
N TRP A 35 17.05 -5.00 3.66
CA TRP A 35 16.49 -6.31 3.97
C TRP A 35 17.45 -7.20 4.78
N GLN A 36 18.75 -7.15 4.49
CA GLN A 36 19.74 -7.88 5.30
C GLN A 36 19.81 -7.32 6.72
N GLN A 37 19.90 -6.00 6.86
CA GLN A 37 19.90 -5.35 8.17
C GLN A 37 18.59 -5.60 8.95
N PHE A 38 17.46 -5.69 8.26
CA PHE A 38 16.18 -6.05 8.85
C PHE A 38 16.26 -7.41 9.58
N TRP A 39 16.76 -8.44 8.91
CA TRP A 39 16.85 -9.76 9.51
C TRP A 39 17.79 -9.79 10.72
N ASP A 40 18.89 -9.07 10.69
CA ASP A 40 19.83 -9.02 11.80
C ASP A 40 19.22 -8.33 13.03
N ARG A 41 18.51 -7.21 12.82
CA ARG A 41 17.81 -6.50 13.90
C ARG A 41 16.63 -7.29 14.45
N MET A 42 15.87 -7.97 13.57
CA MET A 42 14.66 -8.71 13.95
C MET A 42 14.97 -9.91 14.88
N LYS A 43 16.19 -10.43 14.85
CA LYS A 43 16.62 -11.54 15.73
C LYS A 43 16.56 -11.18 17.21
N ASP A 44 16.79 -9.94 17.57
CA ASP A 44 16.88 -9.51 18.97
C ASP A 44 15.51 -9.38 19.63
N THR A 45 14.50 -8.86 18.91
CA THR A 45 13.15 -8.66 19.46
C THR A 45 12.04 -8.99 18.44
N PRO A 46 11.87 -10.28 18.08
CA PRO A 46 11.01 -10.66 16.96
C PRO A 46 9.51 -10.37 17.20
N PHE A 47 9.03 -10.47 18.43
CA PHE A 47 7.59 -10.39 18.72
C PHE A 47 7.10 -8.96 18.96
N PHE A 48 7.89 -8.13 19.63
CA PHE A 48 7.47 -6.80 20.08
C PHE A 48 8.17 -5.64 19.36
N GLY A 49 9.17 -5.94 18.52
CA GLY A 49 9.94 -4.94 17.78
C GLY A 49 10.90 -4.13 18.65
N HIS A 50 11.56 -3.16 18.01
CA HIS A 50 12.59 -2.31 18.64
C HIS A 50 12.07 -0.92 19.02
N GLY A 51 10.81 -0.60 18.74
CA GLY A 51 10.28 0.74 18.88
C GLY A 51 10.54 1.59 17.64
N ARG A 52 11.08 2.79 17.79
CA ARG A 52 11.28 3.74 16.68
C ARG A 52 12.41 3.32 15.74
N ASP A 53 12.11 2.50 14.77
CA ASP A 53 13.05 2.14 13.70
C ASP A 53 12.41 2.41 12.34
N LYS A 54 12.77 3.54 11.75
CA LYS A 54 12.21 3.99 10.47
C LYS A 54 13.01 3.39 9.32
N GLN A 55 12.32 2.67 8.46
CA GLN A 55 12.83 2.11 7.21
C GLN A 55 12.11 2.73 6.01
N GLU A 56 12.61 2.50 4.79
CA GLU A 56 12.01 3.08 3.57
C GLU A 56 10.65 2.49 3.22
N THR A 57 10.33 1.28 3.68
CA THR A 57 9.07 0.62 3.36
C THR A 57 8.18 0.45 4.59
N ILE A 58 6.85 0.51 4.40
CA ILE A 58 5.91 0.29 5.49
C ILE A 58 6.04 -1.12 6.07
N ILE A 59 6.40 -2.11 5.26
CA ILE A 59 6.54 -3.50 5.69
C ILE A 59 7.67 -3.60 6.71
N LEU A 60 8.87 -3.15 6.34
CA LEU A 60 10.04 -3.22 7.20
C LEU A 60 9.85 -2.35 8.45
N THR A 61 9.35 -1.12 8.28
CA THR A 61 9.07 -0.22 9.40
C THR A 61 8.09 -0.86 10.39
N SER A 62 6.95 -1.35 9.92
CA SER A 62 5.93 -1.92 10.80
C SER A 62 6.42 -3.14 11.55
N LEU A 63 7.17 -4.02 10.90
CA LEU A 63 7.70 -5.22 11.53
C LEU A 63 8.84 -4.90 12.51
N LEU A 64 9.74 -3.97 12.20
CA LEU A 64 10.82 -3.59 13.13
C LEU A 64 10.31 -2.77 14.30
N GLU A 65 9.38 -1.84 14.06
CA GLU A 65 8.86 -0.96 15.11
C GLU A 65 7.96 -1.70 16.09
N PHE A 66 7.07 -2.58 15.60
CA PHE A 66 6.03 -3.24 16.40
C PHE A 66 6.17 -4.77 16.50
N GLY A 67 7.23 -5.34 15.93
CA GLY A 67 7.45 -6.77 15.87
C GLY A 67 6.47 -7.51 14.95
N PHE A 68 6.56 -8.84 14.93
CA PHE A 68 5.66 -9.64 14.08
C PHE A 68 4.19 -9.48 14.43
N ILE A 69 3.86 -9.39 15.72
CA ILE A 69 2.45 -9.28 16.15
C ILE A 69 1.85 -7.94 15.73
N GLY A 70 2.44 -6.84 16.20
CA GLY A 70 1.93 -5.50 15.92
C GLY A 70 2.08 -5.12 14.45
N GLY A 71 3.23 -5.43 13.84
CA GLY A 71 3.49 -5.17 12.43
C GLY A 71 2.52 -5.88 11.50
N THR A 72 2.22 -7.15 11.76
CA THR A 72 1.21 -7.89 10.96
C THR A 72 -0.18 -7.26 11.09
N MET A 73 -0.58 -6.82 12.29
CA MET A 73 -1.86 -6.12 12.48
C MET A 73 -1.92 -4.83 11.66
N ILE A 74 -0.85 -4.03 11.65
CA ILE A 74 -0.77 -2.81 10.85
C ILE A 74 -0.88 -3.12 9.36
N LEU A 75 -0.19 -4.15 8.87
CA LEU A 75 -0.25 -4.56 7.47
C LEU A 75 -1.65 -5.06 7.08
N ILE A 76 -2.34 -5.80 7.95
CA ILE A 76 -3.73 -6.21 7.74
C ILE A 76 -4.64 -4.99 7.59
N ILE A 77 -4.50 -4.00 8.48
CA ILE A 77 -5.29 -2.76 8.41
C ILE A 77 -4.97 -1.99 7.12
N ALA A 78 -3.70 -1.96 6.69
CA ALA A 78 -3.29 -1.30 5.45
C ALA A 78 -3.94 -1.91 4.20
N ILE A 79 -4.08 -3.23 4.16
CA ILE A 79 -4.67 -3.97 3.03
C ILE A 79 -6.21 -4.00 3.10
N TYR A 80 -6.77 -3.79 4.30
CA TYR A 80 -8.20 -3.91 4.55
C TYR A 80 -9.10 -3.10 3.59
N PRO A 81 -8.80 -1.82 3.26
CA PRO A 81 -9.61 -1.04 2.32
C PRO A 81 -9.74 -1.72 0.95
N LEU A 82 -8.65 -2.25 0.42
CA LEU A 82 -8.65 -2.95 -0.87
C LEU A 82 -9.46 -4.24 -0.80
N VAL A 83 -9.26 -5.07 0.21
CA VAL A 83 -9.99 -6.34 0.39
C VAL A 83 -11.48 -6.07 0.56
N TRP A 84 -11.83 -5.06 1.36
CA TRP A 84 -13.22 -4.65 1.56
C TRP A 84 -13.85 -4.20 0.23
N GLY A 85 -13.17 -3.35 -0.51
CA GLY A 85 -13.62 -2.91 -1.82
C GLY A 85 -13.82 -4.08 -2.79
N LEU A 86 -12.85 -4.95 -2.94
CA LEU A 86 -12.94 -6.09 -3.87
C LEU A 86 -14.07 -7.06 -3.55
N LYS A 87 -14.43 -7.23 -2.28
CA LYS A 87 -15.58 -8.06 -1.87
C LYS A 87 -16.93 -7.45 -2.26
N ARG A 88 -17.00 -6.17 -2.53
CA ARG A 88 -18.24 -5.43 -2.84
C ARG A 88 -18.41 -5.14 -4.34
N LYS A 89 -17.91 -6.01 -5.22
CA LYS A 89 -17.94 -5.89 -6.69
C LYS A 89 -19.32 -5.58 -7.32
N ALA A 90 -20.41 -5.84 -6.60
CA ALA A 90 -21.77 -5.59 -7.09
C ALA A 90 -22.12 -4.09 -7.21
N MET A 91 -21.27 -3.20 -6.72
CA MET A 91 -21.48 -1.76 -6.78
C MET A 91 -20.56 -1.15 -7.85
N ILE A 92 -20.91 -1.33 -9.13
CA ILE A 92 -20.17 -0.74 -10.26
C ILE A 92 -20.63 0.71 -10.42
N GLU A 93 -20.24 1.54 -9.48
CA GLU A 93 -20.36 2.99 -9.62
C GLU A 93 -18.96 3.58 -9.89
N PRO A 94 -18.86 4.68 -10.62
CA PRO A 94 -17.57 5.34 -10.88
C PRO A 94 -16.76 5.60 -9.61
N LEU A 95 -17.43 5.94 -8.52
CA LEU A 95 -16.81 6.18 -7.20
C LEU A 95 -16.09 4.94 -6.67
N TYR A 96 -16.66 3.75 -6.89
CA TYR A 96 -16.05 2.48 -6.50
C TYR A 96 -14.76 2.20 -7.29
N ILE A 97 -14.76 2.43 -8.59
CA ILE A 97 -13.57 2.25 -9.44
C ILE A 97 -12.45 3.18 -8.98
N ILE A 98 -12.78 4.45 -8.72
CA ILE A 98 -11.83 5.45 -8.22
C ILE A 98 -11.26 4.99 -6.86
N PHE A 99 -12.10 4.49 -5.97
CA PHE A 99 -11.65 3.98 -4.66
C PHE A 99 -10.66 2.83 -4.80
N ILE A 100 -10.95 1.84 -5.65
CA ILE A 100 -10.04 0.72 -5.89
C ILE A 100 -8.70 1.20 -6.48
N ALA A 101 -8.74 2.11 -7.43
CA ALA A 101 -7.52 2.69 -8.01
C ALA A 101 -6.68 3.42 -6.94
N ILE A 102 -7.31 4.20 -6.08
CA ILE A 102 -6.65 4.86 -4.96
C ILE A 102 -6.08 3.83 -3.99
N ALA A 103 -6.84 2.80 -3.59
CA ALA A 103 -6.38 1.78 -2.66
C ALA A 103 -5.17 1.01 -3.20
N LEU A 104 -5.17 0.66 -4.49
CA LEU A 104 -4.02 0.03 -5.15
C LEU A 104 -2.80 0.94 -5.15
N THR A 105 -2.98 2.23 -5.50
CA THR A 105 -1.89 3.22 -5.49
C THR A 105 -1.30 3.37 -4.09
N TYR A 106 -2.13 3.34 -3.03
CA TYR A 106 -1.66 3.41 -1.65
C TYR A 106 -0.85 2.19 -1.24
N ILE A 107 -1.28 0.99 -1.63
CA ILE A 107 -0.52 -0.24 -1.34
C ILE A 107 0.82 -0.21 -2.09
N GLN A 108 0.81 0.19 -3.36
CA GLN A 108 2.04 0.32 -4.15
C GLN A 108 3.00 1.33 -3.50
N ASN A 109 2.52 2.50 -3.10
CA ASN A 109 3.33 3.48 -2.39
C ASN A 109 3.85 2.95 -1.05
N GLY A 110 3.05 2.16 -0.31
CA GLY A 110 3.48 1.53 0.94
C GLY A 110 4.63 0.52 0.77
N ILE A 111 4.73 -0.11 -0.39
CA ILE A 111 5.86 -1.00 -0.71
C ILE A 111 7.13 -0.20 -1.02
N THR A 112 6.99 1.00 -1.56
CA THR A 112 8.11 1.85 -2.00
C THR A 112 8.46 2.97 -1.04
N GLU A 113 7.49 3.39 -0.22
CA GLU A 113 7.62 4.52 0.71
C GLU A 113 7.13 4.16 2.11
N GLN A 114 7.72 4.75 3.12
CA GLN A 114 7.44 4.47 4.53
C GLN A 114 6.00 4.80 4.97
N LEU A 115 5.34 5.76 4.35
CA LEU A 115 4.23 6.50 4.95
C LEU A 115 2.83 6.18 4.41
N ALA A 116 2.68 5.35 3.40
CA ALA A 116 1.37 4.97 2.91
C ALA A 116 0.95 3.62 3.52
N PRO A 117 -0.29 3.45 3.94
CA PRO A 117 -1.44 4.35 3.99
C PRO A 117 -1.63 5.08 5.33
N PHE A 118 -0.65 5.05 6.23
CA PHE A 118 -0.76 5.57 7.61
C PHE A 118 0.02 6.87 7.86
N GLY A 119 0.69 7.41 6.84
CA GLY A 119 1.50 8.61 6.98
C GLY A 119 0.70 9.89 7.26
N PRO A 120 1.33 10.88 7.89
CA PRO A 120 0.74 12.19 8.03
C PRO A 120 0.69 12.86 6.67
N GLY A 121 -0.47 12.89 6.04
CA GLY A 121 -0.63 13.59 4.77
C GLY A 121 -2.01 13.48 4.18
N VAL A 122 -2.33 14.43 3.30
CA VAL A 122 -3.61 14.51 2.59
C VAL A 122 -3.97 13.20 1.89
N LYS A 123 -2.97 12.49 1.36
CA LYS A 123 -3.14 11.21 0.67
C LYS A 123 -3.87 10.18 1.54
N CYS A 124 -3.46 10.02 2.79
CA CYS A 124 -4.03 9.06 3.74
C CYS A 124 -5.51 9.40 4.05
N TYR A 125 -5.81 10.66 4.25
CA TYR A 125 -7.18 11.11 4.51
C TYR A 125 -8.12 10.81 3.34
N VAL A 126 -7.66 10.97 2.10
CA VAL A 126 -8.48 10.69 0.90
C VAL A 126 -8.92 9.23 0.87
N LEU A 127 -8.02 8.28 1.13
CA LEU A 127 -8.35 6.84 1.15
C LEU A 127 -9.41 6.53 2.21
N TRP A 128 -9.17 6.96 3.46
CA TRP A 128 -10.07 6.66 4.58
C TRP A 128 -11.40 7.40 4.47
N PHE A 129 -11.39 8.65 3.98
CA PHE A 129 -12.60 9.41 3.71
C PHE A 129 -13.46 8.73 2.64
N MET A 130 -12.87 8.32 1.53
CA MET A 130 -13.60 7.62 0.47
C MET A 130 -14.14 6.27 0.96
N MET A 131 -13.37 5.54 1.75
CA MET A 131 -13.85 4.30 2.36
C MET A 131 -15.06 4.55 3.26
N GLY A 132 -15.01 5.55 4.13
CA GLY A 132 -16.13 5.93 5.00
C GLY A 132 -17.38 6.31 4.20
N THR A 133 -17.21 7.09 3.13
CA THR A 133 -18.31 7.47 2.21
C THR A 133 -18.95 6.24 1.57
N LEU A 134 -18.14 5.32 1.02
CA LEU A 134 -18.65 4.10 0.40
C LEU A 134 -19.35 3.18 1.39
N VAL A 135 -18.81 3.03 2.60
CA VAL A 135 -19.46 2.25 3.67
C VAL A 135 -20.83 2.83 4.00
N SER A 136 -20.95 4.16 4.13
CA SER A 136 -22.21 4.85 4.38
C SER A 136 -23.23 4.62 3.26
N ILE A 137 -22.83 4.72 2.01
CA ILE A 137 -23.70 4.45 0.84
C ILE A 137 -24.19 3.01 0.86
N VAL A 138 -23.30 2.04 1.13
CA VAL A 138 -23.66 0.62 1.20
C VAL A 138 -24.69 0.37 2.30
N GLN A 139 -24.44 0.89 3.50
CA GLN A 139 -25.37 0.75 4.63
C GLN A 139 -26.73 1.37 4.34
N HIS A 140 -26.75 2.56 3.76
CA HIS A 140 -28.00 3.22 3.40
C HIS A 140 -28.80 2.42 2.37
N ASN A 141 -28.14 1.84 1.36
CA ASN A 141 -28.80 1.02 0.35
C ASN A 141 -29.33 -0.30 0.93
N LEU A 142 -28.63 -0.91 1.87
CA LEU A 142 -29.10 -2.11 2.58
C LEU A 142 -30.33 -1.79 3.42
N TYR A 143 -30.29 -0.72 4.21
CA TYR A 143 -31.40 -0.26 5.00
C TYR A 143 -32.65 0.00 4.16
N ARG A 144 -32.52 0.69 3.02
CA ARG A 144 -33.65 0.91 2.10
C ARG A 144 -34.27 -0.39 1.58
N ARG A 145 -33.45 -1.40 1.31
CA ARG A 145 -33.96 -2.70 0.87
C ARG A 145 -34.77 -3.38 1.97
N GLU A 146 -34.26 -3.40 3.19
CA GLU A 146 -34.96 -3.98 4.34
C GLU A 146 -36.31 -3.29 4.60
N VAL A 147 -36.36 -1.97 4.56
CA VAL A 147 -37.60 -1.21 4.74
C VAL A 147 -38.61 -1.53 3.63
N ASN A 148 -38.18 -1.66 2.39
CA ASN A 148 -39.08 -2.00 1.28
C ASN A 148 -39.59 -3.45 1.35
N GLU A 149 -38.79 -4.38 1.88
CA GLU A 149 -39.17 -5.80 2.02
C GLU A 149 -40.11 -6.02 3.24
N THR A 150 -39.93 -5.25 4.32
CA THR A 150 -40.76 -5.40 5.52
C THR A 150 -42.07 -4.61 5.46
N GLY A 151 -42.26 -3.73 4.47
CA GLY A 151 -43.49 -2.97 4.30
C GLY A 151 -43.80 -2.02 5.46
N VAL A 152 -42.84 -1.75 6.33
CA VAL A 152 -43.00 -0.79 7.45
C VAL A 152 -42.77 0.60 6.89
N CYS A 153 -43.89 1.28 6.59
CA CYS A 153 -43.93 2.73 6.39
C CYS A 153 -44.11 3.44 7.72
#